data_05e9db211eff295a890f00aac9f54a91
#
_entry.id   05e9db211eff295a890f00aac9f54a91
#
_cell.length_a   1.000
_cell.length_b   1.000
_cell.length_c   1.000
_cell.angle_alpha   90.00
_cell.angle_beta   90.00
_cell.angle_gamma   90.00
#
_symmetry.space_group_name_H-M   'P 1'
#
loop_
_entity.id
_entity.type
_entity.pdbx_description
1 polymer ?
#
loop_
_entity_poly.entity_id
_entity_poly.type
_entity_poly.pdbx_seq_one_letter_code
_entity_poly.pdbx_strand_id
1 'polypeptide(L)'
;MPGLNIGIDLGTSTVTAFVEGKGIVVSEATAISYDTFHNEIVAIGNSAMEMFEKAPDSIVPVKPIKGGVISDFSATAEILSAIVEKVCKNQIFRPNVIVNAPSCVTSPDRKAIVEACCAGGAGKVSVIAEPVLSALGIGLSIEHPHGVMVIDLGAGTTDIAVITMGTVAYATSLRVAGDDMDKSIRQYIRKEKDIDIGLHSAKKIKHTVGCAFRRSEEIEMSVTGKDHLSGMPKVFSISSNEVYEALKEHIRAILNGIQDVLEQTPPELYSDICNEGITLTGGLSKLPGLDKVLTKKLGIKVMRAADPEHSAAKGAGFVLKNMKAMEDHGYSFRAKEYTE
;
A
#
# COMPACT_ATOMS: atom_id res chain seq x y z
N MET A 1 -18.31 14.00 25.21
CA MET A 1 -16.90 13.73 24.88
C MET A 1 -16.79 13.72 23.37
N PRO A 2 -15.75 14.27 22.76
CA PRO A 2 -15.54 14.11 21.31
C PRO A 2 -15.39 12.62 20.95
N GLY A 3 -15.80 12.23 19.74
CA GLY A 3 -15.58 10.88 19.23
C GLY A 3 -14.08 10.55 19.17
N LEU A 4 -13.75 9.26 19.05
CA LEU A 4 -12.36 8.84 18.85
C LEU A 4 -11.78 9.44 17.56
N ASN A 5 -10.49 9.67 17.57
CA ASN A 5 -9.73 10.04 16.39
C ASN A 5 -8.98 8.80 15.87
N ILE A 6 -9.23 8.43 14.61
CA ILE A 6 -8.71 7.22 13.97
C ILE A 6 -7.97 7.60 12.68
N GLY A 7 -6.75 7.14 12.54
CA GLY A 7 -6.03 7.13 11.26
C GLY A 7 -6.22 5.79 10.56
N ILE A 8 -6.65 5.79 9.32
CA ILE A 8 -6.82 4.57 8.52
C ILE A 8 -5.88 4.65 7.32
N ASP A 9 -4.98 3.70 7.23
CA ASP A 9 -4.25 3.41 5.99
C ASP A 9 -5.05 2.36 5.21
N LEU A 10 -5.69 2.79 4.12
CA LEU A 10 -6.58 1.99 3.29
C LEU A 10 -5.81 1.48 2.05
N GLY A 11 -4.95 0.50 2.26
CA GLY A 11 -4.12 -0.05 1.20
C GLY A 11 -4.80 -1.15 0.37
N THR A 12 -4.24 -1.45 -0.81
CA THR A 12 -4.72 -2.51 -1.71
C THR A 12 -4.65 -3.90 -1.09
N SER A 13 -3.63 -4.19 -0.28
CA SER A 13 -3.43 -5.51 0.33
C SER A 13 -3.75 -5.55 1.81
N THR A 14 -3.57 -4.44 2.52
CA THR A 14 -3.69 -4.35 3.97
C THR A 14 -4.38 -3.05 4.34
N VAL A 15 -5.29 -3.12 5.29
CA VAL A 15 -5.88 -1.96 5.96
C VAL A 15 -5.35 -1.89 7.39
N THR A 16 -4.83 -0.72 7.77
CA THR A 16 -4.24 -0.49 9.09
C THR A 16 -4.96 0.64 9.79
N ALA A 17 -5.38 0.44 11.04
CA ALA A 17 -5.99 1.48 11.86
C ALA A 17 -5.10 1.87 13.04
N PHE A 18 -4.83 3.16 13.12
CA PHE A 18 -4.14 3.83 14.22
C PHE A 18 -5.16 4.57 15.06
N VAL A 19 -5.08 4.42 16.38
CA VAL A 19 -5.92 5.18 17.33
C VAL A 19 -5.06 6.11 18.14
N GLU A 20 -5.49 7.35 18.27
CA GLU A 20 -4.81 8.34 19.10
C GLU A 20 -4.64 7.83 20.54
N GLY A 21 -3.42 7.89 21.06
CA GLY A 21 -3.07 7.39 22.40
C GLY A 21 -2.87 5.88 22.53
N LYS A 22 -3.23 5.06 21.51
CA LYS A 22 -3.07 3.61 21.54
C LYS A 22 -2.09 3.07 20.49
N GLY A 23 -1.81 3.85 19.43
CA GLY A 23 -0.98 3.38 18.32
C GLY A 23 -1.76 2.55 17.31
N ILE A 24 -1.07 1.67 16.58
CA ILE A 24 -1.70 0.74 15.63
C ILE A 24 -2.46 -0.32 16.41
N VAL A 25 -3.76 -0.42 16.17
CA VAL A 25 -4.68 -1.35 16.86
C VAL A 25 -5.28 -2.40 15.96
N VAL A 26 -5.26 -2.18 14.64
CA VAL A 26 -5.70 -3.12 13.62
C VAL A 26 -4.70 -3.12 12.48
N SER A 27 -4.35 -4.29 11.98
CA SER A 27 -3.65 -4.49 10.71
C SER A 27 -4.17 -5.81 10.12
N GLU A 28 -5.05 -5.69 9.12
CA GLU A 28 -5.79 -6.78 8.52
C GLU A 28 -5.66 -6.74 6.99
N ALA A 29 -5.85 -7.87 6.33
CA ALA A 29 -5.92 -7.89 4.88
C ALA A 29 -7.15 -7.10 4.38
N THR A 30 -7.00 -6.36 3.28
CA THR A 30 -8.11 -5.69 2.60
C THR A 30 -8.86 -6.72 1.75
N ALA A 31 -9.60 -7.59 2.43
CA ALA A 31 -10.31 -8.71 1.84
C ALA A 31 -11.61 -8.99 2.59
N ILE A 32 -12.61 -9.49 1.86
CA ILE A 32 -13.91 -9.92 2.38
C ILE A 32 -14.36 -11.14 1.60
N SER A 33 -15.11 -12.06 2.22
CA SER A 33 -15.63 -13.26 1.58
C SER A 33 -17.13 -13.35 1.78
N TYR A 34 -17.85 -13.67 0.71
CA TYR A 34 -19.30 -13.81 0.69
C TYR A 34 -19.71 -15.26 0.43
N ASP A 35 -20.75 -15.73 1.13
CA ASP A 35 -21.53 -16.90 0.73
C ASP A 35 -22.55 -16.45 -0.31
N THR A 36 -22.45 -16.97 -1.53
CA THR A 36 -23.34 -16.61 -2.64
C THR A 36 -24.72 -17.24 -2.54
N PHE A 37 -24.89 -18.34 -1.77
CA PHE A 37 -26.18 -18.97 -1.58
C PHE A 37 -27.03 -18.25 -0.54
N HIS A 38 -26.40 -17.81 0.56
CA HIS A 38 -27.10 -17.15 1.66
C HIS A 38 -27.03 -15.63 1.57
N ASN A 39 -26.19 -15.09 0.66
CA ASN A 39 -25.92 -13.67 0.51
C ASN A 39 -25.43 -13.03 1.82
N GLU A 40 -24.52 -13.71 2.51
CA GLU A 40 -23.99 -13.31 3.81
C GLU A 40 -22.47 -13.13 3.75
N ILE A 41 -21.93 -12.28 4.62
CA ILE A 41 -20.50 -12.12 4.81
C ILE A 41 -19.99 -13.28 5.67
N VAL A 42 -19.06 -14.06 5.13
CA VAL A 42 -18.46 -15.21 5.82
C VAL A 42 -17.23 -14.80 6.63
N ALA A 43 -16.40 -13.91 6.07
CA ALA A 43 -15.16 -13.48 6.69
C ALA A 43 -14.73 -12.10 6.20
N ILE A 44 -14.00 -11.37 7.05
CA ILE A 44 -13.34 -10.10 6.73
C ILE A 44 -11.88 -10.18 7.19
N GLY A 45 -11.00 -9.47 6.49
CA GLY A 45 -9.59 -9.35 6.86
C GLY A 45 -8.77 -10.60 6.53
N ASN A 46 -7.89 -10.97 7.45
CA ASN A 46 -6.96 -12.09 7.26
C ASN A 46 -7.69 -13.42 7.03
N SER A 47 -8.79 -13.67 7.72
CA SER A 47 -9.60 -14.88 7.52
C SER A 47 -10.21 -14.96 6.12
N ALA A 48 -10.65 -13.84 5.55
CA ALA A 48 -11.10 -13.79 4.17
C ALA A 48 -9.94 -14.02 3.19
N MET A 49 -8.75 -13.48 3.49
CA MET A 49 -7.57 -13.66 2.64
C MET A 49 -7.10 -15.12 2.58
N GLU A 50 -7.27 -15.90 3.65
CA GLU A 50 -6.96 -17.33 3.68
C GLU A 50 -7.86 -18.17 2.77
N MET A 51 -9.04 -17.66 2.40
CA MET A 51 -9.99 -18.34 1.53
C MET A 51 -9.66 -18.20 0.04
N PHE A 52 -8.81 -17.23 -0.35
CA PHE A 52 -8.42 -17.08 -1.74
C PHE A 52 -7.74 -18.34 -2.28
N GLU A 53 -8.17 -18.76 -3.47
CA GLU A 53 -7.69 -19.98 -4.18
C GLU A 53 -7.93 -21.30 -3.42
N LYS A 54 -8.73 -21.29 -2.32
CA LYS A 54 -8.99 -22.47 -1.49
C LYS A 54 -10.47 -22.70 -1.19
N ALA A 55 -11.29 -21.64 -1.25
CA ALA A 55 -12.70 -21.72 -0.93
C ALA A 55 -13.48 -22.52 -1.99
N PRO A 56 -14.58 -23.20 -1.61
CA PRO A 56 -15.49 -23.79 -2.58
C PRO A 56 -16.19 -22.69 -3.40
N ASP A 57 -16.78 -23.06 -4.55
CA ASP A 57 -17.42 -22.13 -5.49
C ASP A 57 -18.53 -21.27 -4.86
N SER A 58 -19.15 -21.75 -3.77
CA SER A 58 -20.15 -21.00 -3.01
C SER A 58 -19.60 -19.84 -2.21
N ILE A 59 -18.30 -19.83 -1.92
CA ILE A 59 -17.62 -18.78 -1.16
C ILE A 59 -16.74 -17.97 -2.09
N VAL A 60 -17.06 -16.69 -2.26
CA VAL A 60 -16.35 -15.77 -3.15
C VAL A 60 -15.56 -14.76 -2.35
N PRO A 61 -14.21 -14.92 -2.26
CA PRO A 61 -13.34 -13.93 -1.67
C PRO A 61 -13.08 -12.78 -2.65
N VAL A 62 -13.18 -11.54 -2.14
CA VAL A 62 -13.06 -10.29 -2.91
C VAL A 62 -11.98 -9.40 -2.29
N LYS A 63 -11.13 -8.81 -3.13
CA LYS A 63 -10.27 -7.68 -2.81
C LYS A 63 -10.90 -6.41 -3.38
N PRO A 64 -11.51 -5.55 -2.54
CA PRO A 64 -12.29 -4.43 -3.03
C PRO A 64 -11.47 -3.22 -3.47
N ILE A 65 -10.16 -3.21 -3.21
CA ILE A 65 -9.26 -2.15 -3.64
C ILE A 65 -8.27 -2.72 -4.66
N LYS A 66 -8.18 -2.08 -5.81
CA LYS A 66 -7.29 -2.48 -6.91
C LYS A 66 -6.53 -1.27 -7.42
N GLY A 67 -5.20 -1.38 -7.47
CA GLY A 67 -4.36 -0.27 -7.92
C GLY A 67 -4.62 1.03 -7.16
N GLY A 68 -4.79 0.96 -5.83
CA GLY A 68 -4.99 2.11 -4.95
C GLY A 68 -6.39 2.75 -5.03
N VAL A 69 -7.33 2.22 -5.82
CA VAL A 69 -8.70 2.76 -5.94
C VAL A 69 -9.75 1.75 -5.52
N ILE A 70 -10.88 2.23 -5.04
CA ILE A 70 -12.03 1.40 -4.66
C ILE A 70 -12.64 0.82 -5.94
N SER A 71 -12.62 -0.51 -6.07
CA SER A 71 -13.25 -1.25 -7.17
C SER A 71 -14.60 -1.86 -6.77
N ASP A 72 -14.82 -2.02 -5.47
CA ASP A 72 -16.08 -2.48 -4.89
C ASP A 72 -16.39 -1.64 -3.64
N PHE A 73 -17.36 -0.74 -3.80
CA PHE A 73 -17.74 0.21 -2.75
C PHE A 73 -18.36 -0.50 -1.54
N SER A 74 -19.30 -1.41 -1.77
CA SER A 74 -20.01 -2.10 -0.70
C SER A 74 -19.06 -2.93 0.15
N ALA A 75 -18.20 -3.71 -0.49
CA ALA A 75 -17.18 -4.51 0.18
C ALA A 75 -16.20 -3.65 0.99
N THR A 76 -15.81 -2.48 0.45
CA THR A 76 -14.93 -1.53 1.16
C THR A 76 -15.61 -0.96 2.39
N ALA A 77 -16.90 -0.55 2.28
CA ALA A 77 -17.66 -0.01 3.39
C ALA A 77 -17.83 -1.03 4.51
N GLU A 78 -18.08 -2.31 4.18
CA GLU A 78 -18.20 -3.40 5.17
C GLU A 78 -16.87 -3.65 5.91
N ILE A 79 -15.72 -3.64 5.20
CA ILE A 79 -14.40 -3.76 5.85
C ILE A 79 -14.17 -2.58 6.79
N LEU A 80 -14.47 -1.35 6.36
CA LEU A 80 -14.33 -0.15 7.19
C LEU A 80 -15.28 -0.18 8.40
N SER A 81 -16.51 -0.66 8.22
CA SER A 81 -17.49 -0.85 9.30
C SER A 81 -16.96 -1.81 10.37
N ALA A 82 -16.45 -2.96 9.95
CA ALA A 82 -15.86 -3.94 10.86
C ALA A 82 -14.64 -3.37 11.64
N ILE A 83 -13.82 -2.54 10.99
CA ILE A 83 -12.69 -1.88 11.65
C ILE A 83 -13.19 -0.84 12.65
N VAL A 84 -14.11 0.03 12.26
CA VAL A 84 -14.69 1.06 13.14
C VAL A 84 -15.36 0.41 14.34
N GLU A 85 -16.16 -0.63 14.14
CA GLU A 85 -16.79 -1.39 15.22
C GLU A 85 -15.77 -2.00 16.18
N LYS A 86 -14.71 -2.64 15.65
CA LYS A 86 -13.62 -3.24 16.44
C LYS A 86 -12.90 -2.20 17.30
N VAL A 87 -12.68 -0.99 16.76
CA VAL A 87 -11.95 0.11 17.41
C VAL A 87 -12.84 0.90 18.38
N CYS A 88 -14.10 1.12 18.00
CA CYS A 88 -15.04 2.00 18.71
C CYS A 88 -15.95 1.25 19.69
N LYS A 89 -15.62 0.01 20.09
CA LYS A 89 -16.38 -0.72 21.10
C LYS A 89 -16.74 0.19 22.28
N ASN A 90 -18.04 0.37 22.57
CA ASN A 90 -18.57 1.19 23.66
C ASN A 90 -18.47 2.72 23.45
N GLN A 91 -18.23 3.21 22.24
CA GLN A 91 -18.32 4.65 21.95
C GLN A 91 -19.72 5.03 21.45
N ILE A 92 -20.25 6.14 21.96
CA ILE A 92 -21.57 6.67 21.56
C ILE A 92 -21.43 7.56 20.31
N PHE A 93 -20.29 8.24 20.19
CA PHE A 93 -20.04 9.20 19.11
C PHE A 93 -19.22 8.55 17.99
N ARG A 94 -19.60 8.87 16.76
CA ARG A 94 -18.86 8.45 15.56
C ARG A 94 -17.44 9.01 15.56
N PRO A 95 -16.43 8.24 15.13
CA PRO A 95 -15.05 8.70 15.11
C PRO A 95 -14.78 9.74 14.03
N ASN A 96 -13.78 10.59 14.25
CA ASN A 96 -13.15 11.35 13.18
C ASN A 96 -12.10 10.44 12.53
N VAL A 97 -12.08 10.39 11.19
CA VAL A 97 -11.19 9.52 10.44
C VAL A 97 -10.29 10.34 9.53
N ILE A 98 -8.98 10.09 9.61
CA ILE A 98 -8.01 10.47 8.59
C ILE A 98 -7.72 9.22 7.78
N VAL A 99 -7.81 9.31 6.45
CA VAL A 99 -7.55 8.21 5.53
C VAL A 99 -6.58 8.66 4.43
N ASN A 100 -5.68 7.76 4.02
CA ASN A 100 -4.80 8.00 2.90
C ASN A 100 -5.52 7.87 1.55
N ALA A 101 -4.93 8.48 0.54
CA ALA A 101 -5.22 8.22 -0.86
C ALA A 101 -3.93 8.35 -1.67
N PRO A 102 -3.75 7.59 -2.77
CA PRO A 102 -2.64 7.81 -3.69
C PRO A 102 -2.56 9.25 -4.17
N SER A 103 -1.37 9.74 -4.52
CA SER A 103 -1.16 11.15 -4.88
C SER A 103 -1.96 11.60 -6.09
N CYS A 104 -2.19 10.71 -7.04
CA CYS A 104 -2.80 11.02 -8.34
C CYS A 104 -4.24 10.50 -8.48
N VAL A 105 -4.96 10.33 -7.35
CA VAL A 105 -6.39 9.95 -7.40
C VAL A 105 -7.25 11.07 -7.97
N THR A 106 -8.28 10.67 -8.72
CA THR A 106 -9.26 11.62 -9.26
C THR A 106 -10.20 12.14 -8.15
N SER A 107 -10.89 13.26 -8.43
CA SER A 107 -11.88 13.78 -7.49
C SER A 107 -13.02 12.79 -7.19
N PRO A 108 -13.56 12.03 -8.18
CA PRO A 108 -14.52 10.95 -7.92
C PRO A 108 -13.96 9.85 -7.01
N ASP A 109 -12.70 9.41 -7.22
CA ASP A 109 -12.10 8.37 -6.37
C ASP A 109 -11.93 8.86 -4.93
N ARG A 110 -11.49 10.12 -4.74
CA ARG A 110 -11.40 10.75 -3.42
C ARG A 110 -12.76 10.82 -2.74
N LYS A 111 -13.82 11.17 -3.47
CA LYS A 111 -15.20 11.20 -2.97
C LYS A 111 -15.65 9.79 -2.56
N ALA A 112 -15.37 8.77 -3.36
CA ALA A 112 -15.70 7.37 -3.04
C ALA A 112 -15.02 6.92 -1.74
N ILE A 113 -13.77 7.31 -1.47
CA ILE A 113 -13.07 7.01 -0.20
C ILE A 113 -13.81 7.66 0.98
N VAL A 114 -14.18 8.94 0.87
CA VAL A 114 -14.93 9.65 1.92
C VAL A 114 -16.28 8.97 2.19
N GLU A 115 -17.03 8.67 1.12
CA GLU A 115 -18.35 8.02 1.22
C GLU A 115 -18.23 6.62 1.82
N ALA A 116 -17.22 5.82 1.46
CA ALA A 116 -17.00 4.49 2.03
C ALA A 116 -16.65 4.58 3.53
N CYS A 117 -15.82 5.53 3.94
CA CYS A 117 -15.54 5.77 5.36
C CYS A 117 -16.80 6.20 6.13
N CYS A 118 -17.61 7.07 5.56
CA CYS A 118 -18.89 7.50 6.17
C CYS A 118 -19.89 6.35 6.28
N ALA A 119 -20.03 5.52 5.23
CA ALA A 119 -20.85 4.31 5.24
C ALA A 119 -20.36 3.31 6.29
N GLY A 120 -19.03 3.17 6.44
CA GLY A 120 -18.38 2.36 7.49
C GLY A 120 -18.47 2.93 8.90
N GLY A 121 -19.21 4.03 9.12
CA GLY A 121 -19.51 4.56 10.47
C GLY A 121 -18.67 5.77 10.90
N ALA A 122 -17.80 6.32 10.05
CA ALA A 122 -17.08 7.56 10.36
C ALA A 122 -18.02 8.78 10.48
N GLY A 123 -17.71 9.70 11.39
CA GLY A 123 -18.43 10.97 11.56
C GLY A 123 -17.87 12.08 10.68
N LYS A 124 -16.58 12.32 10.78
CA LYS A 124 -15.85 13.25 9.91
C LYS A 124 -14.72 12.51 9.23
N VAL A 125 -14.46 12.83 7.96
CA VAL A 125 -13.42 12.19 7.17
C VAL A 125 -12.53 13.24 6.54
N SER A 126 -11.21 13.07 6.66
CA SER A 126 -10.22 13.83 5.92
C SER A 126 -9.35 12.90 5.11
N VAL A 127 -9.15 13.23 3.83
CA VAL A 127 -8.30 12.45 2.92
C VAL A 127 -6.99 13.18 2.69
N ILE A 128 -5.88 12.53 3.00
CA ILE A 128 -4.53 13.08 2.82
C ILE A 128 -3.74 12.20 1.84
N ALA A 129 -2.89 12.81 1.04
CA ALA A 129 -2.04 12.08 0.11
C ALA A 129 -1.10 11.11 0.86
N GLU A 130 -1.04 9.87 0.41
CA GLU A 130 -0.29 8.78 1.05
C GLU A 130 1.19 9.12 1.28
N PRO A 131 1.95 9.70 0.32
CA PRO A 131 3.33 10.07 0.57
C PRO A 131 3.50 11.15 1.66
N VAL A 132 2.53 12.06 1.81
CA VAL A 132 2.56 13.07 2.90
C VAL A 132 2.41 12.38 4.25
N LEU A 133 1.45 11.47 4.38
CA LEU A 133 1.31 10.68 5.59
C LEU A 133 2.55 9.83 5.84
N SER A 134 3.07 9.17 4.81
CA SER A 134 4.28 8.35 4.93
C SER A 134 5.48 9.18 5.40
N ALA A 135 5.68 10.40 4.86
CA ALA A 135 6.73 11.33 5.29
C ALA A 135 6.60 11.70 6.78
N LEU A 136 5.39 12.10 7.20
CA LEU A 136 5.10 12.45 8.60
C LEU A 136 5.28 11.25 9.54
N GLY A 137 4.87 10.06 9.10
CA GLY A 137 4.93 8.83 9.89
C GLY A 137 6.34 8.31 10.16
N ILE A 138 7.29 8.67 9.31
CA ILE A 138 8.72 8.36 9.47
C ILE A 138 9.51 9.53 10.09
N GLY A 139 8.84 10.64 10.43
CA GLY A 139 9.42 11.76 11.13
C GLY A 139 10.19 12.74 10.25
N LEU A 140 9.92 12.78 8.94
CA LEU A 140 10.49 13.80 8.06
C LEU A 140 9.82 15.15 8.31
N SER A 141 10.63 16.20 8.39
CA SER A 141 10.14 17.58 8.47
C SER A 141 9.77 18.04 7.06
N ILE A 142 8.50 18.29 6.83
CA ILE A 142 7.96 18.69 5.51
C ILE A 142 7.38 20.09 5.48
N GLU A 143 7.34 20.78 6.63
CA GLU A 143 6.68 22.08 6.78
C GLU A 143 7.49 23.23 6.20
N HIS A 144 8.78 23.06 6.02
CA HIS A 144 9.70 24.10 5.54
C HIS A 144 9.79 24.13 4.00
N PRO A 145 10.28 25.25 3.41
CA PRO A 145 10.54 25.36 1.96
C PRO A 145 11.80 24.55 1.60
N HIS A 146 11.70 23.24 1.72
CA HIS A 146 12.75 22.26 1.52
C HIS A 146 12.16 21.03 0.81
N GLY A 147 12.86 20.50 -0.18
CA GLY A 147 12.42 19.39 -1.01
C GLY A 147 12.67 18.03 -0.35
N VAL A 148 11.62 17.30 -0.02
CA VAL A 148 11.70 15.93 0.51
C VAL A 148 11.10 14.96 -0.50
N MET A 149 11.83 13.90 -0.86
CA MET A 149 11.30 12.87 -1.76
C MET A 149 11.01 11.56 -1.03
N VAL A 150 9.75 11.13 -1.13
CA VAL A 150 9.27 9.86 -0.58
C VAL A 150 8.70 9.00 -1.71
N ILE A 151 9.03 7.73 -1.67
CA ILE A 151 8.50 6.72 -2.58
C ILE A 151 7.79 5.65 -1.76
N ASP A 152 6.47 5.61 -1.86
CA ASP A 152 5.66 4.56 -1.24
C ASP A 152 5.49 3.39 -2.21
N LEU A 153 6.04 2.25 -1.84
CA LEU A 153 6.08 1.03 -2.62
C LEU A 153 5.05 0.04 -2.04
N GLY A 154 3.81 0.19 -2.46
CA GLY A 154 2.68 -0.60 -1.98
C GLY A 154 2.49 -1.95 -2.67
N ALA A 155 1.31 -2.55 -2.46
CA ALA A 155 0.89 -3.75 -3.15
C ALA A 155 0.24 -3.44 -4.52
N GLY A 156 -0.56 -2.39 -4.61
CA GLY A 156 -1.31 -2.00 -5.81
C GLY A 156 -0.75 -0.82 -6.56
N THR A 157 -0.01 0.07 -5.88
CA THR A 157 0.59 1.29 -6.44
C THR A 157 2.02 1.48 -5.97
N THR A 158 2.78 2.22 -6.76
CA THR A 158 4.02 2.87 -6.35
C THR A 158 3.81 4.37 -6.47
N ASP A 159 3.74 5.05 -5.34
CA ASP A 159 3.53 6.49 -5.26
C ASP A 159 4.85 7.21 -5.04
N ILE A 160 5.23 8.05 -5.98
CA ILE A 160 6.49 8.79 -6.00
C ILE A 160 6.14 10.27 -5.86
N ALA A 161 6.64 10.92 -4.80
CA ALA A 161 6.29 12.32 -4.54
C ALA A 161 7.46 13.13 -4.02
N VAL A 162 7.54 14.37 -4.48
CA VAL A 162 8.34 15.45 -3.91
C VAL A 162 7.41 16.35 -3.10
N ILE A 163 7.74 16.52 -1.83
CA ILE A 163 6.95 17.24 -0.84
C ILE A 163 7.76 18.48 -0.40
N THR A 164 7.10 19.61 -0.30
CA THR A 164 7.66 20.84 0.26
C THR A 164 6.54 21.66 0.88
N MET A 165 6.82 22.41 1.94
CA MET A 165 5.86 23.27 2.63
C MET A 165 4.55 22.54 3.00
N GLY A 166 4.67 21.28 3.43
CA GLY A 166 3.54 20.45 3.84
C GLY A 166 2.68 19.91 2.70
N THR A 167 2.99 20.17 1.43
CA THR A 167 2.18 19.81 0.27
C THR A 167 2.98 19.01 -0.77
N VAL A 168 2.28 18.22 -1.59
CA VAL A 168 2.88 17.53 -2.73
C VAL A 168 3.12 18.56 -3.84
N ALA A 169 4.39 18.77 -4.19
CA ALA A 169 4.80 19.65 -5.29
C ALA A 169 4.75 18.92 -6.63
N TYR A 170 5.34 17.71 -6.69
CA TYR A 170 5.38 16.87 -7.88
C TYR A 170 5.12 15.43 -7.47
N ALA A 171 4.31 14.71 -8.22
CA ALA A 171 4.06 13.30 -7.96
C ALA A 171 3.64 12.53 -9.20
N THR A 172 3.90 11.23 -9.15
CA THR A 172 3.28 10.24 -10.05
C THR A 172 2.86 9.01 -9.24
N SER A 173 1.83 8.32 -9.71
CA SER A 173 1.37 7.06 -9.13
C SER A 173 1.40 6.00 -10.23
N LEU A 174 2.29 5.03 -10.07
CA LEU A 174 2.45 3.93 -11.01
C LEU A 174 1.57 2.75 -10.58
N ARG A 175 0.89 2.12 -11.55
CA ARG A 175 0.20 0.83 -11.34
C ARG A 175 1.15 -0.35 -11.52
N VAL A 176 2.37 -0.22 -11.04
CA VAL A 176 3.43 -1.22 -11.02
C VAL A 176 3.87 -1.39 -9.58
N ALA A 177 3.48 -2.50 -8.95
CA ALA A 177 3.63 -2.69 -7.52
C ALA A 177 3.75 -4.17 -7.13
N GLY A 178 3.61 -4.47 -5.85
CA GLY A 178 3.84 -5.81 -5.30
C GLY A 178 2.96 -6.91 -5.90
N ASP A 179 1.68 -6.63 -6.19
CA ASP A 179 0.74 -7.60 -6.76
C ASP A 179 1.07 -7.93 -8.24
N ASP A 180 1.63 -6.97 -8.99
CA ASP A 180 2.05 -7.22 -10.38
C ASP A 180 3.32 -8.05 -10.41
N MET A 181 4.22 -7.83 -9.47
CA MET A 181 5.39 -8.69 -9.27
C MET A 181 4.99 -10.14 -8.95
N ASP A 182 3.97 -10.35 -8.10
CA ASP A 182 3.45 -11.69 -7.80
C ASP A 182 2.88 -12.38 -9.05
N LYS A 183 2.12 -11.64 -9.87
CA LYS A 183 1.62 -12.13 -11.17
C LYS A 183 2.75 -12.52 -12.13
N SER A 184 3.81 -11.70 -12.18
CA SER A 184 4.96 -11.95 -13.05
C SER A 184 5.77 -13.16 -12.62
N ILE A 185 5.94 -13.40 -11.32
CA ILE A 185 6.56 -14.63 -10.81
C ILE A 185 5.73 -15.87 -11.22
N ARG A 186 4.40 -15.80 -11.05
CA ARG A 186 3.50 -16.88 -11.47
C ARG A 186 3.60 -17.14 -12.97
N GLN A 187 3.60 -16.10 -13.80
CA GLN A 187 3.74 -16.22 -15.25
C GLN A 187 5.11 -16.77 -15.66
N TYR A 188 6.18 -16.34 -15.01
CA TYR A 188 7.53 -16.85 -15.25
C TYR A 188 7.62 -18.35 -14.98
N ILE A 189 7.14 -18.81 -13.83
CA ILE A 189 7.14 -20.23 -13.46
C ILE A 189 6.30 -21.04 -14.45
N ARG A 190 5.14 -20.52 -14.83
CA ARG A 190 4.30 -21.14 -15.84
C ARG A 190 5.02 -21.32 -17.18
N LYS A 191 5.71 -20.27 -17.64
CA LYS A 191 6.39 -20.24 -18.93
C LYS A 191 7.66 -21.09 -18.95
N GLU A 192 8.49 -20.98 -17.90
CA GLU A 192 9.83 -21.58 -17.91
C GLU A 192 9.87 -23.00 -17.32
N LYS A 193 8.86 -23.38 -16.53
CA LYS A 193 8.84 -24.69 -15.83
C LYS A 193 7.60 -25.55 -16.15
N ASP A 194 6.63 -25.03 -16.91
CA ASP A 194 5.33 -25.65 -17.17
C ASP A 194 4.56 -26.04 -15.89
N ILE A 195 4.67 -25.20 -14.85
CA ILE A 195 4.03 -25.43 -13.56
C ILE A 195 3.09 -24.28 -13.23
N ASP A 196 1.88 -24.61 -12.79
CA ASP A 196 0.92 -23.66 -12.27
C ASP A 196 1.05 -23.54 -10.74
N ILE A 197 1.13 -22.30 -10.27
CA ILE A 197 1.09 -21.96 -8.83
C ILE A 197 0.04 -20.89 -8.56
N GLY A 198 -0.45 -20.82 -7.33
CA GLY A 198 -1.35 -19.73 -6.88
C GLY A 198 -0.60 -18.42 -6.62
N LEU A 199 -1.35 -17.31 -6.57
CA LEU A 199 -0.79 -15.99 -6.23
C LEU A 199 -0.21 -15.95 -4.82
N HIS A 200 -0.81 -16.68 -3.88
CA HIS A 200 -0.27 -16.82 -2.53
C HIS A 200 1.14 -17.44 -2.54
N SER A 201 1.35 -18.49 -3.32
CA SER A 201 2.66 -19.13 -3.49
C SER A 201 3.66 -18.19 -4.16
N ALA A 202 3.24 -17.44 -5.20
CA ALA A 202 4.08 -16.45 -5.87
C ALA A 202 4.52 -15.33 -4.89
N LYS A 203 3.60 -14.82 -4.08
CA LYS A 203 3.89 -13.83 -3.02
C LYS A 203 4.89 -14.39 -2.01
N LYS A 204 4.71 -15.65 -1.57
CA LYS A 204 5.66 -16.33 -0.66
C LYS A 204 7.06 -16.46 -1.30
N ILE A 205 7.15 -16.82 -2.56
CA ILE A 205 8.42 -16.89 -3.32
C ILE A 205 9.08 -15.51 -3.34
N LYS A 206 8.35 -14.45 -3.69
CA LYS A 206 8.86 -13.07 -3.69
C LYS A 206 9.46 -12.68 -2.34
N HIS A 207 8.77 -12.99 -1.24
CA HIS A 207 9.23 -12.64 0.11
C HIS A 207 10.42 -13.47 0.58
N THR A 208 10.54 -14.73 0.12
CA THR A 208 11.58 -15.66 0.60
C THR A 208 12.88 -15.55 -0.18
N VAL A 209 12.80 -15.54 -1.51
CA VAL A 209 13.99 -15.56 -2.39
C VAL A 209 14.08 -14.38 -3.35
N GLY A 210 13.08 -13.49 -3.37
CA GLY A 210 13.06 -12.30 -4.24
C GLY A 210 14.22 -11.34 -3.93
N CYS A 211 14.72 -10.68 -4.96
CA CYS A 211 15.73 -9.63 -4.85
C CYS A 211 15.68 -8.69 -6.07
N ALA A 212 16.20 -7.48 -5.88
CA ALA A 212 16.22 -6.46 -6.92
C ALA A 212 17.46 -6.52 -7.84
N PHE A 213 18.34 -7.48 -7.65
CA PHE A 213 19.58 -7.63 -8.40
C PHE A 213 19.94 -9.10 -8.56
N ARG A 214 20.76 -9.42 -9.55
CA ARG A 214 21.27 -10.78 -9.74
C ARG A 214 22.34 -11.07 -8.67
N ARG A 215 22.13 -12.14 -7.89
CA ARG A 215 23.04 -12.58 -6.83
C ARG A 215 24.19 -13.40 -7.42
N SER A 216 25.39 -13.28 -6.85
CA SER A 216 26.53 -14.17 -7.14
C SER A 216 26.34 -15.55 -6.52
N GLU A 217 25.74 -15.61 -5.33
CA GLU A 217 25.33 -16.83 -4.65
C GLU A 217 23.80 -16.89 -4.63
N GLU A 218 23.23 -17.85 -5.34
CA GLU A 218 21.79 -18.01 -5.45
C GLU A 218 21.20 -18.60 -4.18
N ILE A 219 20.05 -18.09 -3.80
CA ILE A 219 19.21 -18.70 -2.76
C ILE A 219 18.11 -19.46 -3.48
N GLU A 220 17.89 -20.71 -3.09
CA GLU A 220 16.86 -21.55 -3.67
C GLU A 220 15.74 -21.84 -2.69
N MET A 221 14.55 -22.05 -3.23
CA MET A 221 13.36 -22.42 -2.49
C MET A 221 12.65 -23.55 -3.21
N SER A 222 12.33 -24.63 -2.48
CA SER A 222 11.48 -25.71 -2.98
C SER A 222 10.00 -25.34 -2.83
N VAL A 223 9.24 -25.53 -3.90
CA VAL A 223 7.82 -25.17 -3.98
C VAL A 223 7.04 -26.33 -4.64
N THR A 224 5.82 -26.55 -4.19
CA THR A 224 4.90 -27.47 -4.84
C THR A 224 3.92 -26.69 -5.71
N GLY A 225 3.78 -27.10 -6.96
CA GLY A 225 2.80 -26.58 -7.91
C GLY A 225 2.06 -27.72 -8.61
N LYS A 226 1.27 -27.37 -9.61
CA LYS A 226 0.54 -28.32 -10.47
C LYS A 226 1.23 -28.33 -11.83
N ASP A 227 1.71 -29.49 -12.24
CA ASP A 227 2.24 -29.68 -13.59
C ASP A 227 1.13 -29.40 -14.62
N HIS A 228 1.42 -28.53 -15.57
CA HIS A 228 0.40 -28.05 -16.49
C HIS A 228 -0.14 -29.12 -17.43
N LEU A 229 0.72 -30.02 -17.88
CA LEU A 229 0.34 -31.01 -18.84
C LEU A 229 -0.39 -32.21 -18.21
N SER A 230 0.16 -32.73 -17.12
CA SER A 230 -0.39 -33.90 -16.42
C SER A 230 -1.46 -33.58 -15.39
N GLY A 231 -1.52 -32.32 -14.92
CA GLY A 231 -2.39 -31.91 -13.83
C GLY A 231 -1.98 -32.45 -12.46
N MET A 232 -0.86 -33.14 -12.35
CA MET A 232 -0.39 -33.79 -11.14
C MET A 232 0.44 -32.79 -10.26
N PRO A 233 0.46 -32.99 -8.93
CA PRO A 233 1.36 -32.22 -8.07
C PRO A 233 2.83 -32.47 -8.47
N LYS A 234 3.61 -31.39 -8.52
CA LYS A 234 5.03 -31.42 -8.85
C LYS A 234 5.81 -30.49 -7.94
N VAL A 235 6.88 -31.02 -7.37
CA VAL A 235 7.84 -30.23 -6.59
C VAL A 235 8.92 -29.70 -7.53
N PHE A 236 9.28 -28.44 -7.40
CA PHE A 236 10.33 -27.80 -8.18
C PHE A 236 11.13 -26.83 -7.31
N SER A 237 12.34 -26.53 -7.73
CA SER A 237 13.17 -25.46 -7.12
C SER A 237 13.04 -24.20 -7.95
N ILE A 238 13.07 -23.04 -7.27
CA ILE A 238 13.18 -21.72 -7.88
C ILE A 238 14.27 -20.93 -7.18
N SER A 239 15.14 -20.30 -7.97
CA SER A 239 16.27 -19.52 -7.44
C SER A 239 15.96 -18.02 -7.37
N SER A 240 16.73 -17.31 -6.56
CA SER A 240 16.66 -15.86 -6.44
C SER A 240 16.94 -15.15 -7.77
N ASN A 241 17.80 -15.71 -8.63
CA ASN A 241 18.10 -15.13 -9.93
C ASN A 241 16.96 -15.34 -10.95
N GLU A 242 16.25 -16.46 -10.87
CA GLU A 242 15.04 -16.68 -11.66
C GLU A 242 13.93 -15.70 -11.25
N VAL A 243 13.76 -15.48 -9.94
CA VAL A 243 12.80 -14.48 -9.44
C VAL A 243 13.21 -13.08 -9.89
N TYR A 244 14.50 -12.71 -9.83
CA TYR A 244 14.98 -11.44 -10.37
C TYR A 244 14.63 -11.26 -11.87
N GLU A 245 14.80 -12.30 -12.70
CA GLU A 245 14.41 -12.23 -14.11
C GLU A 245 12.92 -11.92 -14.30
N ALA A 246 12.06 -12.47 -13.44
CA ALA A 246 10.62 -12.17 -13.44
C ALA A 246 10.30 -10.73 -13.01
N LEU A 247 11.14 -10.12 -12.16
CA LEU A 247 10.88 -8.80 -11.54
C LEU A 247 11.59 -7.62 -12.22
N LYS A 248 12.63 -7.86 -13.00
CA LYS A 248 13.53 -6.81 -13.51
C LYS A 248 12.82 -5.69 -14.28
N GLU A 249 11.78 -6.00 -15.05
CA GLU A 249 11.04 -5.01 -15.82
C GLU A 249 10.18 -4.10 -14.91
N HIS A 250 9.63 -4.64 -13.82
CA HIS A 250 8.91 -3.85 -12.81
C HIS A 250 9.87 -2.90 -12.08
N ILE A 251 11.06 -3.39 -11.72
CA ILE A 251 12.09 -2.57 -11.07
C ILE A 251 12.53 -1.43 -12.02
N ARG A 252 12.67 -1.72 -13.32
CA ARG A 252 12.99 -0.71 -14.34
C ARG A 252 11.87 0.33 -14.46
N ALA A 253 10.60 -0.10 -14.47
CA ALA A 253 9.47 0.82 -14.55
C ALA A 253 9.41 1.76 -13.33
N ILE A 254 9.68 1.24 -12.13
CA ILE A 254 9.78 2.05 -10.91
C ILE A 254 10.92 3.07 -11.05
N LEU A 255 12.10 2.63 -11.49
CA LEU A 255 13.25 3.52 -11.70
C LEU A 255 12.92 4.66 -12.69
N ASN A 256 12.29 4.34 -13.81
CA ASN A 256 11.89 5.34 -14.79
C ASN A 256 10.90 6.35 -14.18
N GLY A 257 9.89 5.89 -13.45
CA GLY A 257 8.95 6.80 -12.78
C GLY A 257 9.62 7.73 -11.75
N ILE A 258 10.67 7.26 -11.07
CA ILE A 258 11.48 8.12 -10.19
C ILE A 258 12.21 9.18 -10.99
N GLN A 259 12.83 8.80 -12.11
CA GLN A 259 13.53 9.73 -13.00
C GLN A 259 12.58 10.78 -13.58
N ASP A 260 11.39 10.37 -14.04
CA ASP A 260 10.38 11.28 -14.58
C ASP A 260 9.95 12.36 -13.57
N VAL A 261 9.81 12.01 -12.28
CA VAL A 261 9.50 12.97 -11.21
C VAL A 261 10.69 13.88 -10.92
N LEU A 262 11.91 13.34 -10.87
CA LEU A 262 13.11 14.11 -10.65
C LEU A 262 13.37 15.12 -11.77
N GLU A 263 13.12 14.75 -13.03
CA GLU A 263 13.24 15.63 -14.20
C GLU A 263 12.26 16.82 -14.17
N GLN A 264 11.08 16.63 -13.58
CA GLN A 264 10.08 17.69 -13.42
C GLN A 264 10.34 18.56 -12.18
N THR A 265 11.22 18.12 -11.29
CA THR A 265 11.49 18.80 -10.02
C THR A 265 12.39 20.02 -10.24
N PRO A 266 12.03 21.23 -9.72
CA PRO A 266 12.87 22.40 -9.81
C PRO A 266 14.27 22.20 -9.22
N PRO A 267 15.31 22.91 -9.76
CA PRO A 267 16.71 22.71 -9.36
C PRO A 267 16.97 22.82 -7.86
N GLU A 268 16.30 23.75 -7.17
CA GLU A 268 16.47 23.95 -5.72
C GLU A 268 15.95 22.75 -4.93
N LEU A 269 14.73 22.27 -5.22
CA LEU A 269 14.18 21.08 -4.58
C LEU A 269 14.98 19.82 -4.96
N TYR A 270 15.47 19.74 -6.19
CA TYR A 270 16.34 18.65 -6.63
C TYR A 270 17.65 18.65 -5.84
N SER A 271 18.25 19.82 -5.60
CA SER A 271 19.45 19.97 -4.77
C SER A 271 19.22 19.46 -3.35
N ASP A 272 18.09 19.78 -2.76
CA ASP A 272 17.70 19.29 -1.43
C ASP A 272 17.64 17.77 -1.41
N ILE A 273 16.97 17.17 -2.41
CA ILE A 273 16.83 15.70 -2.54
C ILE A 273 18.21 15.04 -2.73
N CYS A 274 19.13 15.65 -3.48
CA CYS A 274 20.48 15.13 -3.63
C CYS A 274 21.25 15.11 -2.31
N ASN A 275 21.04 16.11 -1.45
CA ASN A 275 21.74 16.24 -0.18
C ASN A 275 21.18 15.31 0.89
N GLU A 276 19.84 15.20 1.01
CA GLU A 276 19.19 14.40 2.05
C GLU A 276 18.89 12.96 1.62
N GLY A 277 18.72 12.75 0.33
CA GLY A 277 18.40 11.45 -0.22
C GLY A 277 16.89 11.23 -0.43
N ILE A 278 16.57 10.02 -0.85
CA ILE A 278 15.21 9.55 -1.14
C ILE A 278 14.83 8.50 -0.10
N THR A 279 13.62 8.58 0.45
CA THR A 279 13.14 7.60 1.44
C THR A 279 12.09 6.68 0.83
N LEU A 280 12.30 5.36 1.00
CA LEU A 280 11.37 4.31 0.59
C LEU A 280 10.47 3.91 1.76
N THR A 281 9.17 3.89 1.51
CA THR A 281 8.12 3.37 2.39
C THR A 281 7.31 2.27 1.69
N GLY A 282 6.30 1.73 2.35
CA GLY A 282 5.49 0.64 1.82
C GLY A 282 6.15 -0.74 1.88
N GLY A 283 5.34 -1.79 1.80
CA GLY A 283 5.77 -3.17 2.00
C GLY A 283 6.77 -3.69 0.96
N LEU A 284 6.64 -3.27 -0.31
CA LEU A 284 7.53 -3.68 -1.39
C LEU A 284 8.95 -3.08 -1.24
N SER A 285 9.11 -1.99 -0.48
CA SER A 285 10.44 -1.44 -0.16
C SER A 285 11.36 -2.43 0.55
N LYS A 286 10.78 -3.49 1.14
CA LYS A 286 11.52 -4.59 1.78
C LYS A 286 12.18 -5.55 0.79
N LEU A 287 11.93 -5.42 -0.53
CA LEU A 287 12.59 -6.26 -1.53
C LEU A 287 14.11 -6.10 -1.42
N PRO A 288 14.86 -7.19 -1.13
CA PRO A 288 16.30 -7.12 -0.88
C PRO A 288 17.07 -6.43 -1.98
N GLY A 289 17.83 -5.40 -1.61
CA GLY A 289 18.72 -4.65 -2.49
C GLY A 289 18.07 -3.62 -3.41
N LEU A 290 16.76 -3.39 -3.28
CA LEU A 290 16.06 -2.37 -4.06
C LEU A 290 16.65 -0.97 -3.80
N ASP A 291 16.88 -0.62 -2.55
CA ASP A 291 17.54 0.60 -2.11
C ASP A 291 18.92 0.79 -2.75
N LYS A 292 19.72 -0.27 -2.77
CA LYS A 292 21.08 -0.26 -3.35
C LYS A 292 21.05 -0.10 -4.87
N VAL A 293 20.13 -0.80 -5.54
CA VAL A 293 19.96 -0.69 -7.00
C VAL A 293 19.52 0.71 -7.39
N LEU A 294 18.55 1.27 -6.69
CA LEU A 294 18.08 2.64 -6.94
C LEU A 294 19.19 3.66 -6.65
N THR A 295 19.90 3.56 -5.52
CA THR A 295 21.06 4.42 -5.22
C THR A 295 22.10 4.41 -6.34
N LYS A 296 22.47 3.20 -6.81
CA LYS A 296 23.47 3.05 -7.88
C LYS A 296 23.01 3.64 -9.21
N LYS A 297 21.74 3.53 -9.53
CA LYS A 297 21.17 3.99 -10.81
C LYS A 297 20.87 5.48 -10.84
N LEU A 298 20.42 6.04 -9.72
CA LEU A 298 20.07 7.47 -9.61
C LEU A 298 21.28 8.35 -9.24
N GLY A 299 22.31 7.78 -8.61
CA GLY A 299 23.41 8.56 -8.04
C GLY A 299 23.02 9.34 -6.77
N ILE A 300 21.80 9.16 -6.28
CA ILE A 300 21.25 9.78 -5.07
C ILE A 300 21.11 8.70 -4.00
N LYS A 301 21.42 9.02 -2.76
CA LYS A 301 21.26 8.09 -1.64
C LYS A 301 19.80 7.71 -1.47
N VAL A 302 19.48 6.41 -1.50
CA VAL A 302 18.14 5.87 -1.27
C VAL A 302 18.15 5.06 0.01
N MET A 303 17.22 5.35 0.90
CA MET A 303 17.14 4.73 2.23
C MET A 303 15.74 4.15 2.43
N ARG A 304 15.67 2.99 3.07
CA ARG A 304 14.39 2.41 3.48
C ARG A 304 14.03 2.86 4.91
N ALA A 305 12.80 3.24 5.13
CA ALA A 305 12.27 3.52 6.46
C ALA A 305 12.39 2.29 7.37
N ALA A 306 12.50 2.53 8.68
CA ALA A 306 12.65 1.44 9.67
C ALA A 306 11.41 0.53 9.73
N ASP A 307 10.21 1.12 9.64
CA ASP A 307 8.93 0.40 9.61
C ASP A 307 8.10 0.90 8.42
N PRO A 308 8.47 0.47 7.20
CA PRO A 308 7.94 1.06 5.98
C PRO A 308 6.47 0.72 5.72
N GLU A 309 5.97 -0.41 6.23
CA GLU A 309 4.58 -0.86 6.02
C GLU A 309 3.56 -0.04 6.81
N HIS A 310 3.98 0.59 7.90
CA HIS A 310 3.10 1.34 8.77
C HIS A 310 3.32 2.85 8.71
N SER A 311 4.10 3.33 7.75
CA SER A 311 4.46 4.74 7.63
C SER A 311 3.23 5.62 7.49
N ALA A 312 2.32 5.31 6.56
CA ALA A 312 1.10 6.09 6.33
C ALA A 312 0.16 6.08 7.55
N ALA A 313 -0.04 4.92 8.19
CA ALA A 313 -0.87 4.81 9.40
C ALA A 313 -0.30 5.63 10.58
N LYS A 314 1.04 5.60 10.76
CA LYS A 314 1.72 6.43 11.78
C LYS A 314 1.61 7.91 11.48
N GLY A 315 1.72 8.29 10.20
CA GLY A 315 1.53 9.66 9.74
C GLY A 315 0.12 10.17 9.99
N ALA A 316 -0.89 9.35 9.73
CA ALA A 316 -2.27 9.67 10.12
C ALA A 316 -2.39 9.91 11.63
N GLY A 317 -1.70 9.09 12.43
CA GLY A 317 -1.60 9.30 13.89
C GLY A 317 -0.90 10.58 14.28
N PHE A 318 0.13 11.00 13.55
CA PHE A 318 0.80 12.30 13.75
C PHE A 318 -0.15 13.46 13.44
N VAL A 319 -0.86 13.39 12.31
CA VAL A 319 -1.85 14.42 11.92
C VAL A 319 -2.97 14.55 12.96
N LEU A 320 -3.48 13.44 13.48
CA LEU A 320 -4.51 13.43 14.52
C LEU A 320 -4.09 14.21 15.78
N LYS A 321 -2.83 14.11 16.18
CA LYS A 321 -2.27 14.84 17.32
C LYS A 321 -2.05 16.33 17.03
N ASN A 322 -1.87 16.69 15.76
CA ASN A 322 -1.48 18.01 15.31
C ASN A 322 -2.51 18.67 14.37
N MET A 323 -3.80 18.27 14.47
CA MET A 323 -4.86 18.68 13.55
C MET A 323 -4.90 20.20 13.30
N LYS A 324 -4.81 21.01 14.36
CA LYS A 324 -4.84 22.47 14.24
C LYS A 324 -3.67 23.02 13.43
N ALA A 325 -2.45 22.51 13.66
CA ALA A 325 -1.28 22.91 12.88
C ALA A 325 -1.41 22.50 11.41
N MET A 326 -2.02 21.35 11.15
CA MET A 326 -2.26 20.87 9.78
C MET A 326 -3.33 21.69 9.07
N GLU A 327 -4.37 22.16 9.78
CA GLU A 327 -5.37 23.09 9.24
C GLU A 327 -4.73 24.41 8.83
N ASP A 328 -3.81 24.96 9.65
CA ASP A 328 -3.04 26.18 9.34
C ASP A 328 -2.18 26.00 8.06
N HIS A 329 -1.80 24.78 7.72
CA HIS A 329 -1.10 24.43 6.48
C HIS A 329 -2.05 24.06 5.30
N GLY A 330 -3.34 24.32 5.42
CA GLY A 330 -4.33 24.16 4.36
C GLY A 330 -4.97 22.78 4.24
N TYR A 331 -4.72 21.86 5.19
CA TYR A 331 -5.46 20.62 5.27
C TYR A 331 -6.84 20.84 5.90
N SER A 332 -7.90 20.54 5.20
CA SER A 332 -9.25 20.69 5.72
C SER A 332 -9.82 19.36 6.25
N PHE A 333 -10.29 19.39 7.49
CA PHE A 333 -11.02 18.29 8.12
C PHE A 333 -12.52 18.54 7.96
N ARG A 334 -13.15 18.00 6.91
CA ARG A 334 -14.54 18.29 6.59
C ARG A 334 -15.48 17.25 7.21
N ALA A 335 -16.60 17.74 7.78
CA ALA A 335 -17.73 16.91 8.12
C ALA A 335 -18.49 16.47 6.85
N LYS A 336 -19.43 15.55 7.00
CA LYS A 336 -20.26 14.91 5.95
C LYS A 336 -21.15 15.90 5.11
N GLU A 337 -20.72 17.14 4.90
CA GLU A 337 -21.44 18.14 4.11
C GLU A 337 -20.85 18.25 2.69
N TYR A 338 -20.82 17.11 1.96
CA TYR A 338 -20.74 17.09 0.51
C TYR A 338 -22.05 16.56 -0.07
N THR A 339 -23.15 17.27 0.24
CA THR A 339 -24.33 17.26 -0.60
C THR A 339 -24.49 18.67 -1.13
N GLU A 340 -23.82 18.93 -2.25
CA GLU A 340 -24.34 19.75 -3.35
C GLU A 340 -23.30 19.78 -4.46
#